data_a4fde6ea0695d18a817cf4b081a413b2
#
_entry.id   a4fde6ea0695d18a817cf4b081a413b2
#
_cell.length_a   1.000
_cell.length_b   1.000
_cell.length_c   1.000
_cell.angle_alpha   90.00
_cell.angle_beta   90.00
_cell.angle_gamma   90.00
#
_symmetry.space_group_name_H-M   'P 1'
#
loop_
_entity.id
_entity.type
_entity.pdbx_description
1 polymer ?
#
loop_
_entity_poly.entity_id
_entity_poly.type
_entity_poly.pdbx_seq_one_letter_code
_entity_poly.pdbx_strand_id
1 'polypeptide(L)'
;MSDILISKEICNLLCCPVCSAKLTKKNQLFKCNNSGCLSEFPIIDDIPVLINEKNSIFNIDDFVFKKKTFFDNSDKNNLKKIFRLIPSISKNIKAKSNYIRVTELLLKQNPNPKVLVIGGSIIGQGMEYLINNNAIDLVETDVSFGERTMLICDTHDIPFQDNSFDCVIVQAVLEHVVDPYRCVEEIYRVL
;
A
#
# COMPACT_ATOMS: atom_id res chain seq x y z
N MET A 1 -8.05 -20.61 9.49
CA MET A 1 -6.90 -19.67 9.41
C MET A 1 -7.41 -18.54 8.57
N SER A 2 -7.52 -17.32 9.10
CA SER A 2 -7.88 -16.17 8.28
C SER A 2 -6.75 -15.94 7.27
N ASP A 3 -7.11 -15.88 6.01
CA ASP A 3 -6.16 -15.61 4.94
C ASP A 3 -6.02 -14.09 4.82
N ILE A 4 -4.79 -13.59 4.92
CA ILE A 4 -4.50 -12.18 4.65
C ILE A 4 -4.86 -11.86 3.19
N LEU A 5 -5.18 -10.59 2.91
CA LEU A 5 -5.63 -10.13 1.60
C LEU A 5 -4.53 -10.18 0.51
N ILE A 6 -3.27 -10.30 0.93
CA ILE A 6 -2.10 -10.32 0.04
C ILE A 6 -1.90 -11.72 -0.53
N SER A 7 -1.56 -11.83 -1.82
CA SER A 7 -1.22 -13.11 -2.46
C SER A 7 -0.04 -13.80 -1.74
N LYS A 8 0.02 -15.13 -1.86
CA LYS A 8 1.11 -15.91 -1.25
C LYS A 8 2.47 -15.52 -1.84
N GLU A 9 2.50 -15.24 -3.12
CA GLU A 9 3.69 -14.82 -3.87
C GLU A 9 4.22 -13.50 -3.32
N ILE A 10 3.38 -12.49 -3.20
CA ILE A 10 3.76 -11.19 -2.63
C ILE A 10 4.06 -11.30 -1.13
N CYS A 11 3.33 -12.13 -0.39
CA CYS A 11 3.60 -12.35 1.05
C CYS A 11 5.02 -12.89 1.30
N ASN A 12 5.56 -13.71 0.39
CA ASN A 12 6.92 -14.22 0.48
C ASN A 12 8.01 -13.15 0.27
N LEU A 13 7.66 -12.00 -0.30
CA LEU A 13 8.54 -10.86 -0.54
C LEU A 13 8.58 -9.90 0.65
N LEU A 14 7.69 -10.08 1.65
CA LEU A 14 7.66 -9.24 2.84
C LEU A 14 8.96 -9.35 3.64
N CYS A 15 9.46 -8.21 4.08
CA CYS A 15 10.60 -8.10 4.99
C CYS A 15 10.28 -7.16 6.16
N CYS A 16 11.10 -7.24 7.19
CA CYS A 16 10.98 -6.39 8.37
C CYS A 16 11.30 -4.94 8.01
N PRO A 17 10.39 -3.97 8.24
CA PRO A 17 10.66 -2.55 7.94
C PRO A 17 11.77 -1.95 8.82
N VAL A 18 12.15 -2.63 9.91
CA VAL A 18 13.20 -2.15 10.84
C VAL A 18 14.60 -2.59 10.43
N CYS A 19 14.76 -3.80 9.84
CA CYS A 19 16.09 -4.37 9.58
C CYS A 19 16.17 -5.21 8.29
N SER A 20 15.15 -5.17 7.44
CA SER A 20 15.03 -5.87 6.16
C SER A 20 15.16 -7.40 6.24
N ALA A 21 15.21 -7.98 7.44
CA ALA A 21 15.25 -9.43 7.60
C ALA A 21 13.90 -10.06 7.25
N LYS A 22 13.93 -11.34 6.88
CA LYS A 22 12.72 -12.12 6.55
C LYS A 22 11.73 -12.13 7.72
N LEU A 23 10.45 -12.05 7.40
CA LEU A 23 9.35 -12.20 8.34
C LEU A 23 8.81 -13.64 8.32
N THR A 24 8.29 -14.10 9.46
CA THR A 24 7.53 -15.35 9.58
C THR A 24 6.16 -15.07 10.19
N LYS A 25 5.10 -15.48 9.49
CA LYS A 25 3.72 -15.39 10.02
C LYS A 25 3.52 -16.47 11.08
N LYS A 26 3.09 -16.05 12.29
CA LYS A 26 2.67 -16.91 13.38
C LYS A 26 1.34 -16.42 13.94
N ASN A 27 0.27 -17.17 13.72
CA ASN A 27 -1.09 -16.74 14.09
C ASN A 27 -1.44 -15.37 13.49
N GLN A 28 -1.81 -14.41 14.32
CA GLN A 28 -2.14 -13.03 13.96
C GLN A 28 -0.96 -12.05 14.08
N LEU A 29 0.27 -12.54 13.90
CA LEU A 29 1.49 -11.73 13.98
C LEU A 29 2.47 -12.12 12.87
N PHE A 30 3.19 -11.12 12.35
CA PHE A 30 4.45 -11.31 11.66
C PHE A 30 5.60 -11.08 12.64
N LYS A 31 6.58 -11.99 12.67
CA LYS A 31 7.77 -11.90 13.52
C LYS A 31 9.03 -11.78 12.68
N CYS A 32 9.89 -10.87 13.08
CA CYS A 32 11.21 -10.73 12.47
C CYS A 32 12.11 -11.92 12.83
N ASN A 33 12.76 -12.50 11.83
CA ASN A 33 13.65 -13.66 12.03
C ASN A 33 15.06 -13.26 12.50
N ASN A 34 15.38 -11.95 12.53
CA ASN A 34 16.65 -11.45 13.05
C ASN A 34 16.60 -11.41 14.58
N SER A 35 17.44 -12.24 15.22
CA SER A 35 17.53 -12.32 16.68
C SER A 35 17.96 -11.02 17.38
N GLY A 36 18.58 -10.09 16.66
CA GLY A 36 18.95 -8.76 17.17
C GLY A 36 17.84 -7.72 17.02
N CYS A 37 16.80 -7.99 16.20
CA CYS A 37 15.71 -7.05 15.97
C CYS A 37 14.48 -7.34 16.82
N LEU A 38 14.03 -8.60 16.84
CA LEU A 38 12.88 -9.11 17.62
C LEU A 38 11.54 -8.39 17.38
N SER A 39 11.42 -7.59 16.31
CA SER A 39 10.17 -6.84 16.02
C SER A 39 9.02 -7.80 15.69
N GLU A 40 7.84 -7.47 16.19
CA GLU A 40 6.59 -8.18 15.95
C GLU A 40 5.55 -7.20 15.40
N PHE A 41 4.76 -7.64 14.43
CA PHE A 41 3.81 -6.81 13.70
C PHE A 41 2.44 -7.48 13.69
N PRO A 42 1.37 -6.82 14.18
CA PRO A 42 0.05 -7.41 14.24
C PRO A 42 -0.61 -7.53 12.87
N ILE A 43 -1.55 -8.48 12.77
CA ILE A 43 -2.51 -8.58 11.69
C ILE A 43 -3.87 -8.19 12.27
N ILE A 44 -4.49 -7.14 11.73
CA ILE A 44 -5.75 -6.57 12.22
C ILE A 44 -6.75 -6.65 11.08
N ASP A 45 -7.91 -7.30 11.31
CA ASP A 45 -8.93 -7.51 10.27
C ASP A 45 -8.33 -8.08 8.96
N ASP A 46 -7.43 -9.07 9.09
CA ASP A 46 -6.68 -9.73 8.01
C ASP A 46 -5.69 -8.82 7.24
N ILE A 47 -5.45 -7.61 7.72
CA ILE A 47 -4.50 -6.63 7.18
C ILE A 47 -3.25 -6.59 8.07
N PRO A 48 -2.05 -6.93 7.55
CA PRO A 48 -0.81 -6.76 8.29
C PRO A 48 -0.50 -5.28 8.54
N VAL A 49 0.03 -4.95 9.73
CA VAL A 49 0.48 -3.60 10.09
C VAL A 49 2.00 -3.64 10.26
N LEU A 50 2.73 -3.28 9.22
CA LEU A 50 4.19 -3.34 9.16
C LEU A 50 4.79 -1.92 9.23
N ILE A 51 4.77 -1.32 10.42
CA ILE A 51 5.27 0.04 10.67
C ILE A 51 6.61 -0.02 11.42
N ASN A 52 7.58 0.75 10.94
CA ASN A 52 8.81 1.03 11.67
C ASN A 52 8.61 2.25 12.57
N GLU A 53 8.19 2.04 13.81
CA GLU A 53 7.87 3.13 14.76
C GLU A 53 9.09 4.03 15.10
N LYS A 54 10.32 3.60 14.76
CA LYS A 54 11.53 4.42 14.97
C LYS A 54 11.67 5.55 13.96
N ASN A 55 11.10 5.36 12.77
CA ASN A 55 11.24 6.27 11.62
C ASN A 55 9.89 6.85 11.17
N SER A 56 8.78 6.28 11.64
CA SER A 56 7.44 6.71 11.26
C SER A 56 6.85 7.68 12.30
N ILE A 57 5.93 8.52 11.85
CA ILE A 57 5.07 9.31 12.74
C ILE A 57 3.89 8.49 13.28
N PHE A 58 3.68 7.28 12.76
CA PHE A 58 2.61 6.39 13.16
C PHE A 58 3.13 5.34 14.14
N ASN A 59 2.29 4.98 15.12
CA ASN A 59 2.56 3.90 16.07
C ASN A 59 1.63 2.71 15.78
N ILE A 60 2.12 1.50 15.99
CA ILE A 60 1.32 0.26 15.81
C ILE A 60 0.05 0.29 16.66
N ASP A 61 0.13 0.84 17.88
CA ASP A 61 -1.00 1.00 18.78
C ASP A 61 -2.12 1.86 18.20
N ASP A 62 -1.84 2.81 17.33
CA ASP A 62 -2.86 3.64 16.68
C ASP A 62 -3.78 2.80 15.80
N PHE A 63 -3.22 1.76 15.16
CA PHE A 63 -3.96 0.81 14.34
C PHE A 63 -4.67 -0.26 15.19
N VAL A 64 -4.02 -0.77 16.24
CA VAL A 64 -4.62 -1.75 17.18
C VAL A 64 -5.87 -1.19 17.83
N PHE A 65 -5.82 0.06 18.29
CA PHE A 65 -6.96 0.75 18.91
C PHE A 65 -7.87 1.45 17.91
N LYS A 66 -7.64 1.29 16.61
CA LYS A 66 -8.42 1.93 15.52
C LYS A 66 -8.63 3.42 15.77
N LYS A 67 -7.58 4.12 16.21
CA LYS A 67 -7.64 5.57 16.36
C LYS A 67 -7.87 6.22 15.02
N LYS A 68 -8.72 7.23 14.97
CA LYS A 68 -8.96 8.00 13.75
C LYS A 68 -7.66 8.66 13.32
N THR A 69 -7.14 8.30 12.16
CA THR A 69 -6.03 8.99 11.52
C THR A 69 -6.55 10.23 10.77
N PHE A 70 -5.67 11.17 10.45
CA PHE A 70 -6.03 12.38 9.68
C PHE A 70 -6.70 12.03 8.32
N PHE A 71 -6.40 10.87 7.78
CA PHE A 71 -6.91 10.39 6.49
C PHE A 71 -8.20 9.58 6.61
N ASP A 72 -8.75 9.38 7.81
CA ASP A 72 -10.00 8.64 8.01
C ASP A 72 -11.20 9.46 7.51
N ASN A 73 -11.68 9.12 6.32
CA ASN A 73 -12.83 9.74 5.66
C ASN A 73 -14.19 9.21 6.14
N SER A 74 -14.28 8.55 7.30
CA SER A 74 -15.52 7.95 7.81
C SER A 74 -16.63 8.95 8.15
N ASP A 75 -16.32 10.24 8.35
CA ASP A 75 -17.32 11.29 8.50
C ASP A 75 -17.89 11.72 7.14
N LYS A 76 -18.74 10.86 6.57
CA LYS A 76 -19.53 11.16 5.37
C LYS A 76 -20.64 12.14 5.73
N ASN A 77 -20.32 13.40 5.94
CA ASN A 77 -21.30 14.47 6.06
C ASN A 77 -22.11 14.60 4.77
N ASN A 78 -23.44 14.69 4.89
CA ASN A 78 -24.40 14.83 3.78
C ASN A 78 -24.07 16.00 2.81
N LEU A 79 -23.28 16.98 3.24
CA LEU A 79 -22.78 18.09 2.39
C LEU A 79 -21.87 17.60 1.25
N LYS A 80 -21.09 16.52 1.43
CA LYS A 80 -20.27 15.96 0.35
C LYS A 80 -21.10 15.37 -0.80
N LYS A 81 -22.36 14.99 -0.57
CA LYS A 81 -23.29 14.54 -1.63
C LYS A 81 -23.65 15.67 -2.59
N ILE A 82 -23.78 16.90 -2.08
CA ILE A 82 -24.11 18.08 -2.88
C ILE A 82 -22.92 18.50 -3.75
N PHE A 83 -21.69 18.42 -3.20
CA PHE A 83 -20.46 18.72 -3.96
C PHE A 83 -20.16 17.67 -5.07
N ARG A 84 -20.70 16.45 -4.99
CA ARG A 84 -20.62 15.46 -6.08
C ARG A 84 -21.46 15.83 -7.31
N LEU A 85 -22.43 16.74 -7.19
CA LEU A 85 -23.25 17.22 -8.31
C LEU A 85 -22.60 18.38 -9.06
N ILE A 86 -21.55 18.99 -8.51
CA ILE A 86 -20.78 20.02 -9.21
C ILE A 86 -19.75 19.28 -10.10
N PRO A 87 -19.78 19.48 -11.44
CA PRO A 87 -18.78 18.87 -12.32
C PRO A 87 -17.40 19.30 -11.87
N SER A 88 -16.52 18.34 -11.53
CA SER A 88 -15.14 18.68 -11.20
C SER A 88 -14.49 19.32 -12.43
N ILE A 89 -14.02 20.56 -12.30
CA ILE A 89 -13.41 21.36 -13.38
C ILE A 89 -12.10 20.72 -13.87
N SER A 90 -11.53 19.78 -13.10
CA SER A 90 -10.31 19.03 -13.45
C SER A 90 -10.58 17.53 -13.60
N LYS A 91 -11.28 17.11 -14.64
CA LYS A 91 -11.24 15.70 -15.04
C LYS A 91 -9.88 15.43 -15.69
N ASN A 92 -9.07 14.55 -15.08
CA ASN A 92 -7.88 14.04 -15.75
C ASN A 92 -8.30 13.10 -16.90
N ILE A 93 -8.62 13.70 -18.04
CA ILE A 93 -9.14 13.00 -19.22
C ILE A 93 -8.19 11.89 -19.70
N LYS A 94 -6.90 12.03 -19.41
CA LYS A 94 -5.86 11.05 -19.83
C LYS A 94 -5.59 9.96 -18.81
N ALA A 95 -6.10 10.04 -17.59
CA ALA A 95 -5.80 9.06 -16.55
C ALA A 95 -6.12 7.63 -17.01
N LYS A 96 -7.32 7.40 -17.53
CA LYS A 96 -7.74 6.09 -18.04
C LYS A 96 -6.82 5.56 -19.15
N SER A 97 -6.48 6.40 -20.13
CA SER A 97 -5.60 5.99 -21.23
C SER A 97 -4.17 5.70 -20.76
N ASN A 98 -3.68 6.43 -19.75
CA ASN A 98 -2.38 6.20 -19.15
C ASN A 98 -2.36 4.84 -18.41
N TYR A 99 -3.37 4.52 -17.62
CA TYR A 99 -3.45 3.23 -16.92
C TYR A 99 -3.59 2.05 -17.89
N ILE A 100 -4.38 2.19 -18.95
CA ILE A 100 -4.44 1.18 -20.04
C ILE A 100 -3.04 0.96 -20.60
N ARG A 101 -2.35 2.03 -20.97
CA ARG A 101 -1.00 1.93 -21.57
C ARG A 101 0.02 1.31 -20.61
N VAL A 102 0.01 1.69 -19.35
CA VAL A 102 0.90 1.10 -18.32
C VAL A 102 0.63 -0.40 -18.20
N THR A 103 -0.65 -0.80 -18.10
CA THR A 103 -1.05 -2.21 -18.04
C THR A 103 -0.56 -3.01 -19.25
N GLU A 104 -0.74 -2.48 -20.46
CA GLU A 104 -0.28 -3.13 -21.70
C GLU A 104 1.24 -3.28 -21.74
N LEU A 105 1.98 -2.26 -21.30
CA LEU A 105 3.45 -2.32 -21.24
C LEU A 105 3.93 -3.35 -20.24
N LEU A 106 3.33 -3.42 -19.05
CA LEU A 106 3.65 -4.39 -18.01
C LEU A 106 3.42 -5.83 -18.52
N LEU A 107 2.24 -6.10 -19.07
CA LEU A 107 1.88 -7.43 -19.60
C LEU A 107 2.73 -7.86 -20.79
N LYS A 108 3.28 -6.90 -21.55
CA LYS A 108 4.22 -7.19 -22.63
C LYS A 108 5.59 -7.64 -22.10
N GLN A 109 6.02 -7.12 -20.95
CA GLN A 109 7.31 -7.45 -20.33
C GLN A 109 7.23 -8.69 -19.46
N ASN A 110 6.15 -8.83 -18.68
CA ASN A 110 5.92 -9.93 -17.76
C ASN A 110 4.45 -10.38 -17.87
N PRO A 111 4.14 -11.65 -18.11
CA PRO A 111 2.76 -12.12 -18.20
C PRO A 111 2.00 -12.08 -16.87
N ASN A 112 2.70 -12.02 -15.72
CA ASN A 112 2.14 -11.93 -14.38
C ASN A 112 2.89 -10.86 -13.58
N PRO A 113 2.77 -9.57 -13.92
CA PRO A 113 3.53 -8.51 -13.28
C PRO A 113 3.02 -8.27 -11.86
N LYS A 114 3.96 -7.97 -10.95
CA LYS A 114 3.66 -7.53 -9.58
C LYS A 114 3.63 -6.01 -9.52
N VAL A 115 2.54 -5.47 -9.00
CA VAL A 115 2.32 -4.02 -8.93
C VAL A 115 2.05 -3.60 -7.49
N LEU A 116 2.85 -2.66 -6.98
CA LEU A 116 2.65 -2.01 -5.70
C LEU A 116 1.90 -0.69 -5.92
N VAL A 117 0.82 -0.48 -5.18
CA VAL A 117 0.09 0.81 -5.12
C VAL A 117 0.28 1.41 -3.73
N ILE A 118 0.87 2.59 -3.66
CA ILE A 118 1.08 3.35 -2.43
C ILE A 118 -0.01 4.41 -2.31
N GLY A 119 -0.67 4.50 -1.14
CA GLY A 119 -1.85 5.34 -0.95
C GLY A 119 -3.10 4.75 -1.61
N GLY A 120 -3.23 3.43 -1.62
CA GLY A 120 -4.24 2.67 -2.34
C GLY A 120 -5.59 2.54 -1.65
N SER A 121 -5.82 3.21 -0.51
CA SER A 121 -7.11 3.15 0.20
C SER A 121 -8.29 3.69 -0.62
N ILE A 122 -8.02 4.52 -1.62
CA ILE A 122 -9.01 5.13 -2.52
C ILE A 122 -8.60 4.87 -3.97
N ILE A 123 -9.53 4.36 -4.78
CA ILE A 123 -9.30 4.12 -6.20
C ILE A 123 -9.01 5.44 -6.92
N GLY A 124 -7.83 5.56 -7.52
CA GLY A 124 -7.49 6.65 -8.42
C GLY A 124 -8.35 6.62 -9.69
N GLN A 125 -8.69 7.79 -10.22
CA GLN A 125 -9.49 7.90 -11.44
C GLN A 125 -8.81 7.15 -12.60
N GLY A 126 -9.51 6.20 -13.22
CA GLY A 126 -9.06 5.46 -14.40
C GLY A 126 -8.23 4.20 -14.09
N MET A 127 -8.00 3.86 -12.82
CA MET A 127 -7.26 2.64 -12.41
C MET A 127 -8.03 1.34 -12.63
N GLU A 128 -9.32 1.40 -12.90
CA GLU A 128 -10.19 0.23 -12.97
C GLU A 128 -9.68 -0.84 -13.96
N TYR A 129 -9.04 -0.41 -15.04
CA TYR A 129 -8.50 -1.33 -16.05
C TYR A 129 -7.33 -2.17 -15.51
N LEU A 130 -6.45 -1.53 -14.72
CA LEU A 130 -5.32 -2.21 -14.08
C LEU A 130 -5.79 -3.09 -12.93
N ILE A 131 -6.66 -2.57 -12.07
CA ILE A 131 -7.16 -3.27 -10.86
C ILE A 131 -7.96 -4.53 -11.22
N ASN A 132 -8.76 -4.48 -12.28
CA ASN A 132 -9.62 -5.59 -12.69
C ASN A 132 -8.91 -6.62 -13.60
N ASN A 133 -7.59 -6.47 -13.80
CA ASN A 133 -6.83 -7.39 -14.65
C ASN A 133 -6.27 -8.54 -13.81
N ASN A 134 -6.86 -9.72 -13.95
CA ASN A 134 -6.48 -10.93 -13.19
C ASN A 134 -5.05 -11.43 -13.45
N ALA A 135 -4.37 -10.94 -14.48
CA ALA A 135 -2.97 -11.29 -14.75
C ALA A 135 -2.00 -10.47 -13.90
N ILE A 136 -2.47 -9.40 -13.26
CA ILE A 136 -1.65 -8.53 -12.42
C ILE A 136 -1.77 -8.96 -10.96
N ASP A 137 -0.64 -9.29 -10.33
CA ASP A 137 -0.58 -9.50 -8.89
C ASP A 137 -0.37 -8.15 -8.21
N LEU A 138 -1.47 -7.59 -7.67
CA LEU A 138 -1.53 -6.24 -7.14
C LEU A 138 -1.60 -6.26 -5.63
N VAL A 139 -0.81 -5.40 -4.96
CA VAL A 139 -0.96 -5.09 -3.55
C VAL A 139 -1.14 -3.59 -3.34
N GLU A 140 -2.15 -3.23 -2.56
CA GLU A 140 -2.47 -1.85 -2.22
C GLU A 140 -2.10 -1.57 -0.76
N THR A 141 -1.22 -0.58 -0.56
CA THR A 141 -0.72 -0.18 0.76
C THR A 141 -1.18 1.22 1.11
N ASP A 142 -1.37 1.46 2.39
CA ASP A 142 -1.74 2.78 2.92
C ASP A 142 -1.26 2.90 4.37
N VAL A 143 -1.33 4.10 4.94
CA VAL A 143 -1.16 4.39 6.38
C VAL A 143 -2.50 4.45 7.11
N SER A 144 -3.59 4.02 6.48
CA SER A 144 -4.94 3.99 7.06
C SER A 144 -5.71 2.76 6.60
N PHE A 145 -6.66 2.31 7.41
CA PHE A 145 -7.62 1.30 6.97
C PHE A 145 -8.57 1.92 5.94
N GLY A 146 -8.59 1.33 4.76
CA GLY A 146 -9.48 1.70 3.68
C GLY A 146 -10.13 0.47 3.05
N GLU A 147 -11.08 0.71 2.18
CA GLU A 147 -11.85 -0.37 1.53
C GLU A 147 -10.95 -1.32 0.72
N ARG A 148 -9.79 -0.83 0.27
CA ARG A 148 -8.85 -1.57 -0.57
C ARG A 148 -7.48 -1.79 0.07
N THR A 149 -7.25 -1.29 1.27
CA THR A 149 -5.96 -1.46 1.95
C THR A 149 -5.71 -2.94 2.26
N MET A 150 -4.64 -3.49 1.72
CA MET A 150 -4.21 -4.87 1.92
C MET A 150 -3.04 -4.98 2.89
N LEU A 151 -2.30 -3.89 3.08
CA LEU A 151 -1.15 -3.78 3.96
C LEU A 151 -1.05 -2.35 4.50
N ILE A 152 -0.90 -2.21 5.80
CA ILE A 152 -0.55 -0.93 6.43
C ILE A 152 0.97 -0.84 6.49
N CYS A 153 1.54 0.19 5.86
CA CYS A 153 2.97 0.51 5.97
C CYS A 153 3.22 1.99 5.71
N ASP A 154 4.35 2.48 6.20
CA ASP A 154 4.86 3.81 5.88
C ASP A 154 5.78 3.73 4.66
N THR A 155 5.60 4.65 3.72
CA THR A 155 6.38 4.70 2.47
C THR A 155 7.87 4.99 2.73
N HIS A 156 8.23 5.52 3.90
CA HIS A 156 9.62 5.75 4.29
C HIS A 156 10.40 4.45 4.61
N ASP A 157 9.70 3.33 4.84
CA ASP A 157 10.26 2.00 5.12
C ASP A 157 9.34 0.93 4.51
N ILE A 158 9.34 0.79 3.18
CA ILE A 158 8.48 -0.15 2.45
C ILE A 158 8.87 -1.59 2.81
N PRO A 159 7.96 -2.41 3.40
CA PRO A 159 8.30 -3.71 3.97
C PRO A 159 8.37 -4.83 2.92
N PHE A 160 9.05 -4.59 1.82
CA PHE A 160 9.32 -5.57 0.77
C PHE A 160 10.81 -5.63 0.44
N GLN A 161 11.25 -6.80 -0.04
CA GLN A 161 12.62 -7.01 -0.50
C GLN A 161 12.93 -6.13 -1.72
N ASP A 162 14.22 -5.94 -1.99
CA ASP A 162 14.68 -5.22 -3.18
C ASP A 162 14.21 -5.92 -4.46
N ASN A 163 13.92 -5.17 -5.52
CA ASN A 163 13.49 -5.68 -6.81
C ASN A 163 12.27 -6.65 -6.72
N SER A 164 11.29 -6.30 -5.91
CA SER A 164 10.09 -7.12 -5.66
C SER A 164 8.96 -6.86 -6.65
N PHE A 165 8.94 -5.69 -7.27
CA PHE A 165 7.84 -5.24 -8.11
C PHE A 165 8.28 -4.82 -9.52
N ASP A 166 7.42 -5.08 -10.51
CA ASP A 166 7.59 -4.62 -11.89
C ASP A 166 7.10 -3.18 -12.07
N CYS A 167 6.29 -2.67 -11.14
CA CYS A 167 5.77 -1.30 -11.15
C CYS A 167 5.37 -0.86 -9.75
N VAL A 168 5.62 0.42 -9.46
CA VAL A 168 5.08 1.10 -8.27
C VAL A 168 4.25 2.29 -8.72
N ILE A 169 3.01 2.35 -8.23
CA ILE A 169 2.08 3.46 -8.49
C ILE A 169 1.97 4.31 -7.23
N VAL A 170 2.27 5.58 -7.37
CA VAL A 170 2.18 6.58 -6.30
C VAL A 170 1.37 7.75 -6.81
N GLN A 171 0.17 7.93 -6.28
CA GLN A 171 -0.71 9.01 -6.71
C GLN A 171 -1.19 9.83 -5.52
N ALA A 172 -0.90 11.14 -5.53
CA ALA A 172 -1.29 12.07 -4.46
C ALA A 172 -0.83 11.62 -3.05
N VAL A 173 0.44 11.17 -2.94
CA VAL A 173 1.05 10.70 -1.67
C VAL A 173 2.26 11.54 -1.30
N LEU A 174 3.18 11.78 -2.24
CA LEU A 174 4.47 12.41 -1.93
C LEU A 174 4.34 13.83 -1.39
N GLU A 175 3.24 14.53 -1.67
CA GLU A 175 2.92 15.83 -1.10
C GLU A 175 2.50 15.80 0.38
N HIS A 176 2.24 14.58 0.92
CA HIS A 176 1.78 14.39 2.30
C HIS A 176 2.79 13.69 3.21
N VAL A 177 3.94 13.27 2.66
CA VAL A 177 4.98 12.57 3.43
C VAL A 177 6.00 13.56 4.02
N VAL A 178 6.66 13.15 5.10
CA VAL A 178 7.65 13.98 5.81
C VAL A 178 8.94 14.11 4.99
N ASP A 179 9.40 13.03 4.40
CA ASP A 179 10.62 12.98 3.57
C ASP A 179 10.32 12.31 2.22
N PRO A 180 9.94 13.08 1.20
CA PRO A 180 9.65 12.54 -0.12
C PRO A 180 10.88 11.94 -0.82
N TYR A 181 12.10 12.39 -0.50
CA TYR A 181 13.32 11.84 -1.09
C TYR A 181 13.53 10.39 -0.62
N ARG A 182 13.41 10.16 0.68
CA ARG A 182 13.48 8.80 1.24
C ARG A 182 12.39 7.90 0.68
N CYS A 183 11.17 8.40 0.53
CA CYS A 183 10.09 7.63 -0.10
C CYS A 183 10.45 7.21 -1.54
N VAL A 184 11.05 8.10 -2.32
CA VAL A 184 11.49 7.79 -3.69
C VAL A 184 12.63 6.78 -3.70
N GLU A 185 13.58 6.85 -2.75
CA GLU A 185 14.63 5.84 -2.59
C GLU A 185 14.05 4.45 -2.28
N GLU A 186 13.09 4.36 -1.38
CA GLU A 186 12.39 3.12 -1.07
C GLU A 186 11.56 2.58 -2.25
N ILE A 187 10.88 3.46 -2.98
CA ILE A 187 10.18 3.09 -4.23
C ILE A 187 11.17 2.51 -5.24
N TYR A 188 12.32 3.15 -5.43
CA TYR A 188 13.36 2.68 -6.34
C TYR A 188 13.97 1.34 -5.88
N ARG A 189 14.16 1.16 -4.57
CA ARG A 189 14.71 -0.08 -4.01
C ARG A 189 13.82 -1.29 -4.30
N VAL A 190 12.51 -1.14 -4.20
CA VAL A 190 11.57 -2.25 -4.41
C VAL A 190 11.22 -2.50 -5.88
N LEU A 191 11.57 -1.58 -6.79
CA LEU A 191 11.52 -1.74 -8.25
C LEU A 191 12.72 -2.54 -8.77
#